data_eab9fcf4592c1cb6d6d915b394b5306d
#
_entry.id   eab9fcf4592c1cb6d6d915b394b5306d
#
_cell.length_a   1.000
_cell.length_b   1.000
_cell.length_c   1.000
_cell.angle_alpha   90.00
_cell.angle_beta   90.00
_cell.angle_gamma   90.00
#
_symmetry.space_group_name_H-M   'P 1'
#
loop_
_entity.id
_entity.type
_entity.pdbx_description
1 polymer ?
#
loop_
_entity_poly.entity_id
_entity_poly.type
_entity_poly.pdbx_seq_one_letter_code
_entity_poly.pdbx_strand_id
1 'polypeptide(L)'
;MKTGNKVLISSVLIIVIALAVFIYYAWMSLDSLVEAAIEKYGSQVTQTAVQVREVKLRETLAEGKGTIAGISVANPKGFADPHAFTLGKIQTHIDIKTIAQSPVVINEIIVAAPQVFYEINAERKANFNVLKDNFSAAAPAKPTAKQTETKAPEAETRIIIRRLLIEGGKVQATIVPLDGKQLN
;
A
#
# COMPACT_ATOMS: atom_id res chain seq x y z
N MET A 1 -44.79 10.89 -33.25
CA MET A 1 -44.27 10.00 -32.18
C MET A 1 -42.99 9.23 -32.50
N LYS A 2 -42.30 9.38 -33.64
CA LYS A 2 -41.04 8.63 -33.95
C LYS A 2 -39.75 9.38 -33.65
N THR A 3 -39.78 10.68 -33.35
CA THR A 3 -38.57 11.50 -33.15
C THR A 3 -38.03 11.38 -31.72
N GLY A 4 -38.91 11.28 -30.70
CA GLY A 4 -38.49 11.14 -29.30
C GLY A 4 -37.69 9.85 -28.99
N ASN A 5 -38.07 8.73 -29.64
CA ASN A 5 -37.34 7.47 -29.44
C ASN A 5 -35.93 7.51 -30.05
N LYS A 6 -35.73 8.22 -31.16
CA LYS A 6 -34.40 8.37 -31.76
C LYS A 6 -33.48 9.19 -30.91
N VAL A 7 -33.97 10.29 -30.29
CA VAL A 7 -33.19 11.13 -29.36
C VAL A 7 -32.83 10.33 -28.10
N LEU A 8 -33.73 9.57 -27.51
CA LEU A 8 -33.48 8.71 -26.36
C LEU A 8 -32.44 7.62 -26.69
N ILE A 9 -32.54 6.96 -27.83
CA ILE A 9 -31.58 5.94 -28.26
C ILE A 9 -30.20 6.57 -28.48
N SER A 10 -30.13 7.74 -29.12
CA SER A 10 -28.85 8.44 -29.34
C SER A 10 -28.20 8.89 -28.03
N SER A 11 -28.97 9.41 -27.04
CA SER A 11 -28.41 9.80 -25.74
C SER A 11 -27.92 8.60 -24.93
N VAL A 12 -28.65 7.50 -24.94
CA VAL A 12 -28.19 6.25 -24.28
C VAL A 12 -26.89 5.74 -24.92
N LEU A 13 -26.80 5.76 -26.28
CA LEU A 13 -25.59 5.34 -26.98
C LEU A 13 -24.38 6.20 -26.62
N ILE A 14 -24.57 7.53 -26.53
CA ILE A 14 -23.49 8.46 -26.12
C ILE A 14 -23.02 8.16 -24.68
N ILE A 15 -23.95 7.91 -23.75
CA ILE A 15 -23.62 7.57 -22.37
C ILE A 15 -22.83 6.25 -22.30
N VAL A 16 -23.26 5.24 -23.05
CA VAL A 16 -22.55 3.94 -23.08
C VAL A 16 -21.14 4.10 -23.66
N ILE A 17 -20.97 4.87 -24.73
CA ILE A 17 -19.64 5.16 -25.30
C ILE A 17 -18.78 5.92 -24.29
N ALA A 18 -19.31 6.96 -23.64
CA ALA A 18 -18.59 7.72 -22.65
C ALA A 18 -18.15 6.84 -21.46
N LEU A 19 -19.02 5.95 -21.00
CA LEU A 19 -18.72 4.99 -19.94
C LEU A 19 -17.63 3.98 -20.36
N ALA A 20 -17.72 3.45 -21.60
CA ALA A 20 -16.71 2.54 -22.13
C ALA A 20 -15.34 3.22 -22.25
N VAL A 21 -15.30 4.46 -22.72
CA VAL A 21 -14.08 5.28 -22.81
C VAL A 21 -13.53 5.54 -21.39
N PHE A 22 -14.37 5.89 -20.43
CA PHE A 22 -13.96 6.10 -19.04
C PHE A 22 -13.36 4.83 -18.43
N ILE A 23 -14.02 3.67 -18.58
CA ILE A 23 -13.53 2.37 -18.11
C ILE A 23 -12.18 2.03 -18.76
N TYR A 24 -12.05 2.28 -20.08
CA TYR A 24 -10.79 2.06 -20.79
C TYR A 24 -9.65 2.91 -20.23
N TYR A 25 -9.87 4.21 -20.00
CA TYR A 25 -8.85 5.08 -19.41
C TYR A 25 -8.52 4.70 -17.95
N ALA A 26 -9.53 4.37 -17.15
CA ALA A 26 -9.32 3.89 -15.77
C ALA A 26 -8.48 2.61 -15.74
N TRP A 27 -8.73 1.69 -16.66
CA TRP A 27 -7.93 0.47 -16.80
C TRP A 27 -6.49 0.76 -17.21
N MET A 28 -6.29 1.66 -18.17
CA MET A 28 -4.95 2.08 -18.63
C MET A 28 -4.13 2.76 -17.54
N SER A 29 -4.78 3.42 -16.59
CA SER A 29 -4.15 4.17 -15.50
C SER A 29 -4.05 3.39 -14.19
N LEU A 30 -4.47 2.12 -14.15
CA LEU A 30 -4.58 1.34 -12.91
C LEU A 30 -3.25 1.30 -12.12
N ASP A 31 -2.15 1.00 -12.80
CA ASP A 31 -0.84 0.89 -12.18
C ASP A 31 -0.39 2.22 -11.55
N SER A 32 -0.52 3.32 -12.28
CA SER A 32 -0.19 4.67 -11.80
C SER A 32 -1.11 5.16 -10.68
N LEU A 33 -2.39 4.79 -10.70
CA LEU A 33 -3.34 5.13 -9.63
C LEU A 33 -2.97 4.42 -8.33
N VAL A 34 -2.59 3.15 -8.41
CA VAL A 34 -2.16 2.38 -7.23
C VAL A 34 -0.83 2.90 -6.71
N GLU A 35 0.14 3.20 -7.59
CA GLU A 35 1.41 3.83 -7.23
C GLU A 35 1.17 5.13 -6.46
N ALA A 36 0.43 6.06 -7.05
CA ALA A 36 0.10 7.34 -6.43
C ALA A 36 -0.66 7.18 -5.09
N ALA A 37 -1.52 6.19 -4.98
CA ALA A 37 -2.24 5.90 -3.73
C ALA A 37 -1.27 5.42 -2.64
N ILE A 38 -0.35 4.49 -2.95
CA ILE A 38 0.64 4.00 -1.98
C ILE A 38 1.54 5.14 -1.52
N GLU A 39 2.05 5.95 -2.44
CA GLU A 39 2.90 7.10 -2.12
C GLU A 39 2.18 8.13 -1.26
N LYS A 40 0.97 8.51 -1.65
CA LYS A 40 0.16 9.50 -0.93
C LYS A 40 -0.20 9.03 0.48
N TYR A 41 -0.86 7.88 0.58
CA TYR A 41 -1.33 7.38 1.88
C TYR A 41 -0.18 6.90 2.75
N GLY A 42 0.84 6.27 2.17
CA GLY A 42 2.06 5.89 2.86
C GLY A 42 2.75 7.11 3.46
N SER A 43 2.94 8.18 2.69
CA SER A 43 3.55 9.42 3.17
C SER A 43 2.71 10.12 4.25
N GLN A 44 1.39 10.08 4.14
CA GLN A 44 0.50 10.64 5.16
C GLN A 44 0.61 9.89 6.50
N VAL A 45 0.68 8.56 6.45
CA VAL A 45 0.71 7.72 7.65
C VAL A 45 2.09 7.73 8.31
N THR A 46 3.16 7.67 7.51
CA THR A 46 4.54 7.72 8.03
C THR A 46 5.02 9.12 8.37
N GLN A 47 4.36 10.16 7.86
CA GLN A 47 4.80 11.56 7.88
C GLN A 47 6.20 11.75 7.31
N THR A 48 6.59 10.84 6.41
CA THR A 48 7.86 10.89 5.66
C THR A 48 7.57 10.61 4.19
N ALA A 49 8.52 10.87 3.29
CA ALA A 49 8.35 10.55 1.89
C ALA A 49 8.30 9.01 1.70
N VAL A 50 7.24 8.54 1.09
CA VAL A 50 7.13 7.16 0.58
C VAL A 50 7.13 7.23 -0.93
N GLN A 51 7.97 6.44 -1.57
CA GLN A 51 8.09 6.38 -3.02
C GLN A 51 7.98 4.94 -3.50
N VAL A 52 7.39 4.77 -4.67
CA VAL A 52 7.26 3.49 -5.37
C VAL A 52 7.84 3.69 -6.76
N ARG A 53 8.71 2.79 -7.20
CA ARG A 53 9.31 2.89 -8.53
C ARG A 53 8.42 2.33 -9.62
N GLU A 54 7.69 1.27 -9.33
CA GLU A 54 6.90 0.56 -10.33
C GLU A 54 5.79 -0.28 -9.70
N VAL A 55 4.61 -0.21 -10.28
CA VAL A 55 3.48 -1.09 -9.99
C VAL A 55 3.09 -1.82 -11.28
N LYS A 56 2.92 -3.13 -11.22
CA LYS A 56 2.46 -3.98 -12.32
C LYS A 56 1.27 -4.81 -11.84
N LEU A 57 0.08 -4.34 -12.14
CA LEU A 57 -1.18 -5.01 -11.84
C LEU A 57 -1.97 -5.28 -13.11
N ARG A 58 -2.04 -4.29 -13.99
CA ARG A 58 -2.90 -4.31 -15.17
C ARG A 58 -2.73 -5.56 -16.04
N GLU A 59 -1.48 -5.97 -16.30
CA GLU A 59 -1.17 -7.08 -17.19
C GLU A 59 -1.41 -8.45 -16.53
N THR A 60 -1.38 -8.51 -15.21
CA THR A 60 -1.37 -9.78 -14.45
C THR A 60 -2.58 -9.96 -13.55
N LEU A 61 -3.47 -8.95 -13.46
CA LEU A 61 -4.64 -8.95 -12.59
C LEU A 61 -5.61 -10.09 -12.92
N ALA A 62 -5.79 -10.40 -14.21
CA ALA A 62 -6.64 -11.52 -14.63
C ALA A 62 -6.13 -12.89 -14.15
N GLU A 63 -4.85 -13.00 -13.86
CA GLU A 63 -4.21 -14.19 -13.28
C GLU A 63 -4.16 -14.14 -11.74
N GLY A 64 -4.68 -13.09 -11.13
CA GLY A 64 -4.58 -12.86 -9.69
C GLY A 64 -3.19 -12.44 -9.21
N LYS A 65 -2.31 -12.02 -10.12
CA LYS A 65 -0.93 -11.64 -9.80
C LYS A 65 -0.77 -10.13 -9.74
N GLY A 66 0.14 -9.68 -8.89
CA GLY A 66 0.51 -8.28 -8.78
C GLY A 66 1.97 -8.14 -8.34
N THR A 67 2.63 -7.09 -8.81
CA THR A 67 4.01 -6.77 -8.45
C THR A 67 4.11 -5.29 -8.11
N ILE A 68 4.79 -4.99 -7.01
CA ILE A 68 5.21 -3.64 -6.63
C ILE A 68 6.72 -3.68 -6.43
N ALA A 69 7.45 -2.76 -7.03
CA ALA A 69 8.91 -2.73 -6.97
C ALA A 69 9.44 -1.37 -6.55
N GLY A 70 10.56 -1.40 -5.82
CA GLY A 70 11.31 -0.21 -5.44
C GLY A 70 10.56 0.68 -4.45
N ILE A 71 9.94 0.10 -3.42
CA ILE A 71 9.35 0.88 -2.32
C ILE A 71 10.49 1.44 -1.47
N SER A 72 10.42 2.72 -1.13
CA SER A 72 11.29 3.36 -0.15
C SER A 72 10.49 4.23 0.81
N VAL A 73 10.86 4.19 2.08
CA VAL A 73 10.32 5.04 3.13
C VAL A 73 11.47 5.87 3.67
N ALA A 74 11.38 7.17 3.52
CA ALA A 74 12.42 8.08 4.01
C ALA A 74 12.48 8.07 5.54
N ASN A 75 13.65 8.36 6.09
CA ASN A 75 13.80 8.56 7.52
C ASN A 75 13.06 9.82 7.99
N PRO A 76 12.53 9.83 9.21
CA PRO A 76 12.05 11.06 9.84
C PRO A 76 13.15 12.11 9.95
N LYS A 77 12.76 13.37 10.12
CA LYS A 77 13.74 14.46 10.35
C LYS A 77 14.56 14.21 11.61
N GLY A 78 15.85 14.50 11.57
CA GLY A 78 16.78 14.34 12.69
C GLY A 78 17.53 13.01 12.70
N PHE A 79 17.48 12.26 11.61
CA PHE A 79 18.24 11.04 11.37
C PHE A 79 19.16 11.22 10.17
N ALA A 80 20.29 10.53 10.14
CA ALA A 80 21.35 10.71 9.13
C ALA A 80 21.11 9.84 7.89
N ASP A 81 20.63 8.61 8.06
CA ASP A 81 20.31 7.74 6.94
C ASP A 81 19.16 8.33 6.12
N PRO A 82 19.22 8.32 4.79
CA PRO A 82 18.15 8.86 3.94
C PRO A 82 16.85 8.03 4.02
N HIS A 83 16.96 6.76 4.30
CA HIS A 83 15.83 5.83 4.36
C HIS A 83 15.73 5.12 5.70
N ALA A 84 14.52 4.90 6.18
CA ALA A 84 14.24 3.98 7.29
C ALA A 84 14.03 2.55 6.78
N PHE A 85 13.45 2.44 5.57
CA PHE A 85 13.12 1.16 4.96
C PHE A 85 13.19 1.24 3.44
N THR A 86 13.70 0.18 2.82
CA THR A 86 13.56 -0.04 1.37
C THR A 86 13.14 -1.47 1.08
N LEU A 87 12.46 -1.66 -0.04
CA LEU A 87 12.01 -2.96 -0.52
C LEU A 87 12.30 -3.08 -2.02
N GLY A 88 13.06 -4.08 -2.40
CA GLY A 88 13.35 -4.33 -3.80
C GLY A 88 12.11 -4.67 -4.59
N LYS A 89 11.35 -5.67 -4.14
CA LYS A 89 10.13 -6.12 -4.82
C LYS A 89 9.21 -6.90 -3.87
N ILE A 90 7.88 -6.71 -4.03
CA ILE A 90 6.86 -7.60 -3.50
C ILE A 90 6.04 -8.16 -4.65
N GLN A 91 5.81 -9.45 -4.68
CA GLN A 91 4.93 -10.13 -5.62
C GLN A 91 3.84 -10.87 -4.86
N THR A 92 2.63 -10.81 -5.39
CA THR A 92 1.47 -11.50 -4.81
C THR A 92 0.80 -12.35 -5.86
N HIS A 93 0.25 -13.49 -5.44
CA HIS A 93 -0.63 -14.32 -6.25
C HIS A 93 -1.87 -14.68 -5.44
N ILE A 94 -3.00 -14.09 -5.80
CA ILE A 94 -4.29 -14.24 -5.12
C ILE A 94 -5.15 -15.20 -5.95
N ASP A 95 -5.86 -16.09 -5.30
CA ASP A 95 -6.90 -16.88 -5.95
C ASP A 95 -8.10 -15.97 -6.24
N ILE A 96 -8.21 -15.50 -7.50
CA ILE A 96 -9.25 -14.56 -7.92
C ILE A 96 -10.67 -15.07 -7.67
N LYS A 97 -10.87 -16.39 -7.62
CA LYS A 97 -12.17 -16.99 -7.34
C LYS A 97 -12.65 -16.74 -5.91
N THR A 98 -11.72 -16.43 -5.01
CA THR A 98 -12.01 -16.21 -3.59
C THR A 98 -12.16 -14.74 -3.20
N ILE A 99 -11.87 -13.78 -4.11
CA ILE A 99 -11.87 -12.33 -3.79
C ILE A 99 -13.23 -11.86 -3.25
N ALA A 100 -14.33 -12.40 -3.78
CA ALA A 100 -15.69 -12.08 -3.33
C ALA A 100 -16.22 -13.04 -2.23
N GLN A 101 -15.33 -13.84 -1.64
CA GLN A 101 -15.67 -14.86 -0.63
C GLN A 101 -14.94 -14.60 0.68
N SER A 102 -15.28 -15.35 1.72
CA SER A 102 -14.54 -15.42 2.96
C SER A 102 -14.26 -16.89 3.28
N PRO A 103 -13.00 -17.31 3.35
CA PRO A 103 -11.77 -16.51 3.32
C PRO A 103 -11.29 -16.14 1.89
N VAL A 104 -10.62 -14.99 1.77
CA VAL A 104 -9.82 -14.68 0.59
C VAL A 104 -8.51 -15.48 0.67
N VAL A 105 -8.14 -16.16 -0.40
CA VAL A 105 -6.93 -17.01 -0.44
C VAL A 105 -5.83 -16.32 -1.23
N ILE A 106 -4.71 -16.06 -0.57
CA ILE A 106 -3.45 -15.62 -1.18
C ILE A 106 -2.55 -16.85 -1.31
N ASN A 107 -2.33 -17.30 -2.54
CA ASN A 107 -1.52 -18.48 -2.81
C ASN A 107 -0.05 -18.23 -2.46
N GLU A 108 0.46 -17.05 -2.78
CA GLU A 108 1.86 -16.72 -2.55
C GLU A 108 2.08 -15.22 -2.35
N ILE A 109 2.99 -14.88 -1.43
CA ILE A 109 3.60 -13.56 -1.29
C ILE A 109 5.11 -13.76 -1.28
N ILE A 110 5.81 -13.09 -2.19
CA ILE A 110 7.29 -13.05 -2.24
C ILE A 110 7.74 -11.64 -1.94
N VAL A 111 8.56 -11.49 -0.92
CA VAL A 111 9.19 -10.22 -0.50
C VAL A 111 10.69 -10.33 -0.78
N ALA A 112 11.19 -9.59 -1.76
CA ALA A 112 12.58 -9.65 -2.18
C ALA A 112 13.36 -8.40 -1.79
N ALA A 113 14.55 -8.62 -1.24
CA ALA A 113 15.50 -7.59 -0.82
C ALA A 113 14.89 -6.48 0.08
N PRO A 114 14.16 -6.83 1.17
CA PRO A 114 13.78 -5.84 2.15
C PRO A 114 15.04 -5.38 2.92
N GLN A 115 15.18 -4.07 3.13
CA GLN A 115 16.28 -3.50 3.91
C GLN A 115 15.70 -2.57 4.97
N VAL A 116 16.15 -2.77 6.20
CA VAL A 116 15.77 -1.97 7.37
C VAL A 116 17.00 -1.18 7.82
N PHE A 117 16.86 0.14 7.95
CA PHE A 117 17.89 1.04 8.45
C PHE A 117 17.44 1.53 9.82
N TYR A 118 17.89 0.82 10.85
CA TYR A 118 17.61 1.18 12.24
C TYR A 118 18.64 2.18 12.73
N GLU A 119 18.21 3.38 13.07
CA GLU A 119 19.10 4.44 13.53
C GLU A 119 18.67 4.96 14.90
N ILE A 120 19.65 5.10 15.81
CA ILE A 120 19.52 5.84 17.05
C ILE A 120 20.31 7.14 16.88
N ASN A 121 19.62 8.28 16.94
CA ASN A 121 20.24 9.59 16.78
C ASN A 121 20.94 10.06 18.07
N ALA A 122 21.62 11.22 17.99
CA ALA A 122 22.32 11.83 19.11
C ALA A 122 21.41 12.12 20.32
N GLU A 123 20.11 12.31 20.11
CA GLU A 123 19.11 12.52 21.16
C GLU A 123 18.60 11.21 21.78
N ARG A 124 19.19 10.07 21.44
CA ARG A 124 18.79 8.71 21.86
C ARG A 124 17.39 8.30 21.42
N LYS A 125 16.90 8.87 20.35
CA LYS A 125 15.64 8.47 19.72
C LYS A 125 15.90 7.48 18.59
N ALA A 126 15.11 6.43 18.54
CA ALA A 126 15.12 5.49 17.41
C ALA A 126 14.17 5.96 16.30
N ASN A 127 14.61 5.91 15.05
CA ASN A 127 13.80 6.30 13.89
C ASN A 127 12.47 5.53 13.80
N PHE A 128 12.50 4.23 14.11
CA PHE A 128 11.28 3.39 14.10
C PHE A 128 10.29 3.77 15.20
N ASN A 129 10.75 4.33 16.34
CA ASN A 129 9.84 4.84 17.36
C ASN A 129 9.08 6.06 16.84
N VAL A 130 9.77 6.98 16.15
CA VAL A 130 9.13 8.14 15.54
C VAL A 130 8.13 7.72 14.45
N LEU A 131 8.50 6.76 13.60
CA LEU A 131 7.58 6.22 12.60
C LEU A 131 6.35 5.57 13.25
N LYS A 132 6.54 4.77 14.32
CA LYS A 132 5.45 4.16 15.08
C LYS A 132 4.49 5.20 15.66
N ASP A 133 5.03 6.29 16.21
CA ASP A 133 4.23 7.37 16.78
C ASP A 133 3.43 8.09 15.67
N ASN A 134 4.04 8.32 14.51
CA ASN A 134 3.37 8.86 13.32
C ASN A 134 2.21 7.95 12.87
N PHE A 135 2.44 6.64 12.78
CA PHE A 135 1.39 5.65 12.48
C PHE A 135 0.25 5.73 13.48
N SER A 136 0.57 5.82 14.76
CA SER A 136 -0.44 5.87 15.82
C SER A 136 -1.26 7.16 15.75
N ALA A 137 -0.64 8.28 15.40
CA ALA A 137 -1.31 9.57 15.24
C ALA A 137 -2.19 9.63 13.97
N ALA A 138 -1.80 8.92 12.90
CA ALA A 138 -2.55 8.85 11.65
C ALA A 138 -3.71 7.83 11.70
N ALA A 139 -3.67 6.88 12.63
CA ALA A 139 -4.75 5.92 12.80
C ALA A 139 -6.04 6.65 13.23
N PRO A 140 -7.21 6.36 12.61
CA PRO A 140 -8.46 6.91 13.08
C PRO A 140 -8.64 6.53 14.55
N ALA A 141 -8.96 7.54 15.39
CA ALA A 141 -9.20 7.33 16.82
C ALA A 141 -10.16 6.14 16.97
N LYS A 142 -9.74 5.09 17.68
CA LYS A 142 -10.65 4.01 18.02
C LYS A 142 -11.88 4.65 18.65
N PRO A 143 -13.11 4.37 18.16
CA PRO A 143 -14.29 4.83 18.85
C PRO A 143 -14.17 4.33 20.29
N THR A 144 -14.14 5.27 21.24
CA THR A 144 -14.21 4.93 22.66
C THR A 144 -15.51 4.16 22.81
N ALA A 145 -15.40 2.87 23.06
CA ALA A 145 -16.54 1.99 23.20
C ALA A 145 -17.37 2.45 24.39
N LYS A 146 -18.36 3.33 24.15
CA LYS A 146 -19.60 3.31 24.91
C LYS A 146 -20.35 2.07 24.39
N GLN A 147 -20.37 1.07 25.22
CA GLN A 147 -21.29 -0.07 25.06
C GLN A 147 -22.67 0.48 24.79
N THR A 148 -23.15 0.30 23.59
CA THR A 148 -24.57 0.31 23.27
C THR A 148 -24.76 -0.72 22.16
N GLU A 149 -25.56 -1.65 22.48
CA GLU A 149 -26.01 -2.88 21.87
C GLU A 149 -26.17 -2.87 20.34
N THR A 150 -25.85 -4.05 19.78
CA THR A 150 -26.49 -4.65 18.60
C THR A 150 -26.25 -3.96 17.25
N LYS A 151 -25.00 -4.06 16.73
CA LYS A 151 -24.81 -4.16 15.28
C LYS A 151 -24.50 -5.62 14.96
N ALA A 152 -25.24 -6.18 13.99
CA ALA A 152 -24.97 -7.48 13.42
C ALA A 152 -23.47 -7.60 13.08
N PRO A 153 -22.81 -8.76 13.28
CA PRO A 153 -21.39 -8.91 12.99
C PRO A 153 -21.21 -8.64 11.50
N GLU A 154 -20.51 -7.52 11.18
CA GLU A 154 -19.91 -7.37 9.86
C GLU A 154 -19.04 -8.60 9.66
N ALA A 155 -19.31 -9.39 8.64
CA ALA A 155 -18.59 -10.62 8.36
C ALA A 155 -17.12 -10.28 8.22
N GLU A 156 -16.31 -10.62 9.23
CA GLU A 156 -14.86 -10.43 9.19
C GLU A 156 -14.31 -11.16 7.96
N THR A 157 -13.78 -10.41 7.00
CA THR A 157 -13.12 -10.99 5.84
C THR A 157 -11.86 -11.73 6.33
N ARG A 158 -11.90 -13.04 6.34
CA ARG A 158 -10.76 -13.87 6.69
C ARG A 158 -9.80 -13.95 5.50
N ILE A 159 -8.50 -13.91 5.77
CA ILE A 159 -7.44 -14.03 4.76
C ILE A 159 -6.60 -15.26 5.10
N ILE A 160 -6.33 -16.09 4.10
CA ILE A 160 -5.43 -17.23 4.19
C ILE A 160 -4.24 -16.96 3.28
N ILE A 161 -3.04 -16.94 3.83
CA ILE A 161 -1.78 -16.89 3.07
C ILE A 161 -1.19 -18.30 3.09
N ARG A 162 -1.08 -18.95 1.92
CA ARG A 162 -0.54 -20.31 1.80
C ARG A 162 0.98 -20.33 1.84
N ARG A 163 1.62 -19.34 1.21
CA ARG A 163 3.07 -19.23 1.15
C ARG A 163 3.50 -17.79 1.33
N LEU A 164 4.42 -17.57 2.28
CA LEU A 164 5.13 -16.30 2.44
C LEU A 164 6.62 -16.59 2.33
N LEU A 165 7.30 -15.94 1.38
CA LEU A 165 8.73 -16.05 1.16
C LEU A 165 9.39 -14.70 1.30
N ILE A 166 10.45 -14.60 2.11
CA ILE A 166 11.25 -13.39 2.29
C ILE A 166 12.67 -13.72 1.91
N GLU A 167 13.22 -13.04 0.92
CA GLU A 167 14.53 -13.29 0.35
C GLU A 167 15.42 -12.05 0.40
N GLY A 168 16.71 -12.24 0.68
CA GLY A 168 17.73 -11.21 0.58
C GLY A 168 17.51 -10.02 1.55
N GLY A 169 16.87 -10.28 2.69
CA GLY A 169 16.65 -9.26 3.71
C GLY A 169 17.97 -8.77 4.32
N LYS A 170 18.07 -7.46 4.60
CA LYS A 170 19.21 -6.82 5.29
C LYS A 170 18.71 -5.94 6.40
N VAL A 171 19.46 -5.89 7.48
CA VAL A 171 19.25 -4.94 8.59
C VAL A 171 20.57 -4.22 8.82
N GLN A 172 20.54 -2.90 8.78
CA GLN A 172 21.64 -2.03 9.15
C GLN A 172 21.25 -1.28 10.42
N ALA A 173 22.13 -1.28 11.42
CA ALA A 173 21.94 -0.54 12.65
C ALA A 173 23.03 0.52 12.78
N THR A 174 22.63 1.77 13.00
CA THR A 174 23.52 2.93 13.16
C THR A 174 23.20 3.60 14.51
N ILE A 175 24.23 3.82 15.33
CA ILE A 175 24.11 4.57 16.59
C ILE A 175 25.00 5.81 16.46
N VAL A 176 24.39 6.99 16.54
CA VAL A 176 25.13 8.26 16.53
C VAL A 176 25.53 8.61 17.96
N PRO A 177 26.84 8.70 18.28
CA PRO A 177 27.31 9.08 19.62
C PRO A 177 26.97 10.53 19.94
N LEU A 178 26.81 10.83 21.23
CA LEU A 178 26.58 12.19 21.76
C LEU A 178 27.72 13.18 21.40
N ASP A 179 28.93 12.68 21.12
CA ASP A 179 30.11 13.48 20.86
C ASP A 179 30.43 13.65 19.38
N GLY A 180 29.53 13.28 18.47
CA GLY A 180 29.73 13.36 17.03
C GLY A 180 30.81 12.41 16.48
N LYS A 181 31.39 11.53 17.27
CA LYS A 181 32.31 10.48 16.86
C LYS A 181 31.54 9.22 16.51
N GLN A 182 31.63 8.79 15.25
CA GLN A 182 31.12 7.48 14.84
C GLN A 182 31.98 6.40 15.50
N LEU A 183 31.34 5.47 16.17
CA LEU A 183 31.98 4.22 16.58
C LEU A 183 31.96 3.29 15.35
N ASN A 184 33.12 3.08 14.76
CA ASN A 184 33.34 2.07 13.72
C ASN A 184 33.43 0.70 14.35
#